data_9eeeb5f29e3630287cf91128b2beb480
#
_entry.id   9eeeb5f29e3630287cf91128b2beb480
#
_cell.length_a   1.000
_cell.length_b   1.000
_cell.length_c   1.000
_cell.angle_alpha   90.00
_cell.angle_beta   90.00
_cell.angle_gamma   90.00
#
_symmetry.space_group_name_H-M   'P 1'
#
loop_
_entity.id
_entity.type
_entity.pdbx_description
1 polymer ?
#
loop_
_entity_poly.entity_id
_entity_poly.type
_entity_poly.pdbx_seq_one_letter_code
_entity_poly.pdbx_strand_id
1 'polypeptide(L)'
;GGTGTYTYNWSTDNGSGLLQGAEDQSGLSKGDYLLTVTDSNGCSVVSNFTLNSPDQMTITSTKSNFNEFNVSCNGDNNGSIDITVNGGYLDSNTAYTYSWTTNNGSGLNPNNEDQTGLTAGTYTVVATDTNGCSITQNIEITEPDSLVISEIISDYNGFEISEAGENDGSIDITVSGGSSNYTYEWSTQNGSGLSINSEDQSGLTAGDYTVLITDSNN
;
A
#
# COMPACT_ATOMS: atom_id res chain seq x y z
N GLY A 1 42.69 26.35 -34.88
CA GLY A 1 44.02 26.36 -35.47
C GLY A 1 44.59 24.97 -35.60
N GLY A 2 45.24 24.43 -36.31
CA GLY A 2 45.86 23.18 -36.68
C GLY A 2 45.97 23.06 -38.18
N THR A 3 46.68 22.07 -38.71
CA THR A 3 46.91 21.91 -40.15
C THR A 3 46.46 20.51 -40.61
N GLY A 4 45.83 20.45 -41.82
CA GLY A 4 45.49 19.24 -42.52
C GLY A 4 44.25 18.54 -41.96
N THR A 5 44.21 17.22 -42.01
CA THR A 5 43.12 16.39 -41.49
C THR A 5 43.24 16.19 -39.99
N TYR A 6 42.10 16.09 -39.30
CA TYR A 6 42.03 15.83 -37.88
C TYR A 6 41.69 14.35 -37.66
N THR A 7 42.21 13.79 -36.57
CA THR A 7 41.80 12.48 -36.02
C THR A 7 41.17 12.69 -34.68
N TYR A 8 40.08 11.97 -34.40
CA TYR A 8 39.26 12.04 -33.19
C TYR A 8 39.40 10.75 -32.40
N ASN A 9 39.87 10.88 -31.16
CA ASN A 9 39.99 9.72 -30.27
C ASN A 9 39.14 9.99 -29.03
N TRP A 10 38.09 9.22 -28.87
CA TRP A 10 37.18 9.27 -27.76
C TRP A 10 37.43 8.15 -26.76
N SER A 11 37.34 8.45 -25.47
CA SER A 11 37.38 7.47 -24.39
C SER A 11 36.37 7.84 -23.29
N THR A 12 35.99 6.85 -22.49
CA THR A 12 35.12 7.00 -21.31
C THR A 12 35.41 5.89 -20.32
N ASP A 13 35.35 6.17 -19.04
CA ASP A 13 35.50 5.19 -17.94
C ASP A 13 34.15 4.70 -17.43
N ASN A 14 33.07 5.47 -17.60
CA ASN A 14 31.78 5.25 -16.97
C ASN A 14 30.57 5.47 -17.90
N GLY A 15 30.81 5.82 -19.16
CA GLY A 15 29.79 5.98 -20.17
C GLY A 15 29.76 4.86 -21.20
N SER A 16 28.89 4.95 -22.20
CA SER A 16 28.82 4.02 -23.33
C SER A 16 28.30 4.72 -24.59
N GLY A 17 28.35 3.99 -25.74
CA GLY A 17 27.80 4.46 -27.02
C GLY A 17 28.81 5.16 -27.92
N LEU A 18 30.12 5.17 -27.58
CA LEU A 18 31.14 5.81 -28.37
C LEU A 18 31.32 5.18 -29.74
N LEU A 19 31.35 6.01 -30.78
CA LEU A 19 31.81 5.68 -32.13
C LEU A 19 33.25 6.16 -32.29
N GLN A 20 34.21 5.24 -32.35
CA GLN A 20 35.64 5.58 -32.47
C GLN A 20 35.96 6.25 -33.82
N GLY A 21 36.74 7.33 -33.77
CA GLY A 21 37.14 8.09 -34.93
C GLY A 21 36.11 9.05 -35.51
N ALA A 22 34.86 9.04 -35.01
CA ALA A 22 33.85 9.99 -35.42
C ALA A 22 34.10 11.39 -34.78
N GLU A 23 33.90 12.43 -35.57
CA GLU A 23 33.96 13.83 -35.09
C GLU A 23 32.85 14.08 -34.06
N ASP A 24 31.59 13.76 -34.44
CA ASP A 24 30.39 13.91 -33.62
C ASP A 24 29.97 12.56 -33.01
N GLN A 25 29.39 12.65 -31.82
CA GLN A 25 28.88 11.49 -31.09
C GLN A 25 27.38 11.61 -30.87
N SER A 26 26.66 10.52 -30.94
CA SER A 26 25.23 10.42 -30.64
C SER A 26 24.88 9.11 -29.93
N GLY A 27 23.76 9.06 -29.21
CA GLY A 27 23.34 7.85 -28.48
C GLY A 27 24.22 7.53 -27.27
N LEU A 28 24.89 8.54 -26.71
CA LEU A 28 25.73 8.39 -25.53
C LEU A 28 24.88 8.22 -24.28
N SER A 29 25.28 7.33 -23.36
CA SER A 29 24.72 7.24 -22.01
C SER A 29 25.27 8.35 -21.11
N LYS A 30 24.74 8.48 -19.88
CA LYS A 30 25.36 9.31 -18.85
C LYS A 30 26.79 8.87 -18.62
N GLY A 31 27.69 9.82 -18.37
CA GLY A 31 29.08 9.52 -18.12
C GLY A 31 30.00 10.69 -18.44
N ASP A 32 31.28 10.48 -18.17
CA ASP A 32 32.37 11.39 -18.49
C ASP A 32 33.09 10.91 -19.75
N TYR A 33 33.25 11.78 -20.69
CA TYR A 33 33.82 11.51 -22.01
C TYR A 33 35.02 12.39 -22.24
N LEU A 34 36.09 11.81 -22.73
CA LEU A 34 37.33 12.48 -23.07
C LEU A 34 37.51 12.43 -24.61
N LEU A 35 37.66 13.59 -25.20
CA LEU A 35 38.04 13.74 -26.63
C LEU A 35 39.47 14.22 -26.74
N THR A 36 40.26 13.51 -27.52
CA THR A 36 41.57 13.98 -28.01
C THR A 36 41.49 14.20 -29.53
N VAL A 37 41.66 15.42 -29.96
CA VAL A 37 41.78 15.78 -31.40
C VAL A 37 43.22 16.02 -31.74
N THR A 38 43.71 15.35 -32.80
CA THR A 38 45.09 15.44 -33.24
C THR A 38 45.15 15.87 -34.72
N ASP A 39 45.95 16.83 -35.04
CA ASP A 39 46.18 17.30 -36.42
C ASP A 39 47.21 16.44 -37.16
N SER A 40 47.40 16.71 -38.49
CA SER A 40 48.33 15.96 -39.30
C SER A 40 49.79 16.11 -38.90
N ASN A 41 50.16 17.11 -38.10
CA ASN A 41 51.49 17.33 -37.56
C ASN A 41 51.72 16.68 -36.20
N GLY A 42 50.68 16.02 -35.64
CA GLY A 42 50.74 15.38 -34.34
C GLY A 42 50.45 16.34 -33.15
N CYS A 43 50.06 17.58 -33.39
CA CYS A 43 49.62 18.48 -32.32
C CYS A 43 48.24 18.09 -31.86
N SER A 44 48.03 17.93 -30.54
CA SER A 44 46.77 17.50 -29.98
C SER A 44 46.16 18.48 -28.95
N VAL A 45 44.84 18.47 -28.84
CA VAL A 45 44.06 19.12 -27.82
C VAL A 45 43.12 18.15 -27.19
N VAL A 46 42.88 18.30 -25.90
CA VAL A 46 41.98 17.40 -25.10
C VAL A 46 40.83 18.21 -24.56
N SER A 47 39.64 17.62 -24.57
CA SER A 47 38.43 18.19 -23.96
C SER A 47 37.64 17.12 -23.22
N ASN A 48 37.06 17.51 -22.08
CA ASN A 48 36.20 16.69 -21.26
C ASN A 48 34.73 17.10 -21.41
N PHE A 49 33.84 16.13 -21.45
CA PHE A 49 32.38 16.31 -21.49
C PHE A 49 31.72 15.41 -20.46
N THR A 50 30.82 15.97 -19.66
CA THR A 50 30.02 15.20 -18.70
C THR A 50 28.56 15.23 -19.15
N LEU A 51 27.98 14.06 -19.37
CA LEU A 51 26.55 13.88 -19.61
C LEU A 51 25.89 13.39 -18.35
N ASN A 52 24.93 14.17 -17.83
CA ASN A 52 24.15 13.83 -16.66
C ASN A 52 22.80 13.24 -17.07
N SER A 53 22.23 12.40 -16.22
CA SER A 53 20.84 11.97 -16.30
C SER A 53 20.12 12.29 -14.99
N PRO A 54 18.81 12.42 -14.99
CA PRO A 54 18.04 12.44 -13.75
C PRO A 54 18.28 11.20 -12.92
N ASP A 55 18.05 11.30 -11.62
CA ASP A 55 18.06 10.14 -10.73
C ASP A 55 16.91 9.19 -11.08
N GLN A 56 17.08 7.91 -10.78
CA GLN A 56 16.03 6.92 -10.99
C GLN A 56 14.80 7.26 -10.13
N MET A 57 13.61 7.16 -10.73
CA MET A 57 12.37 7.34 -10.00
C MET A 57 12.17 6.22 -8.98
N THR A 58 11.66 6.59 -7.81
CA THR A 58 11.29 5.67 -6.72
C THR A 58 9.96 6.11 -6.13
N ILE A 59 9.15 5.14 -5.67
CA ILE A 59 7.93 5.39 -4.89
C ILE A 59 8.11 4.75 -3.53
N THR A 60 7.79 5.47 -2.47
CA THR A 60 7.57 4.93 -1.13
C THR A 60 6.10 5.11 -0.77
N SER A 61 5.52 4.20 0.01
CA SER A 61 4.12 4.28 0.40
C SER A 61 3.92 3.94 1.86
N THR A 62 2.98 4.64 2.50
CA THR A 62 2.43 4.29 3.81
C THR A 62 0.93 4.07 3.68
N LYS A 63 0.36 3.23 4.55
CA LYS A 63 -1.04 2.87 4.54
C LYS A 63 -1.66 3.16 5.90
N SER A 64 -2.98 3.39 5.94
CA SER A 64 -3.73 3.34 7.19
C SER A 64 -3.49 2.03 7.93
N ASN A 65 -3.55 2.07 9.25
CA ASN A 65 -3.35 0.89 10.09
C ASN A 65 -4.40 0.88 11.21
N PHE A 66 -5.22 -0.17 11.23
CA PHE A 66 -6.23 -0.51 12.21
C PHE A 66 -5.92 -1.92 12.72
N ASN A 67 -5.04 -2.05 13.74
CA ASN A 67 -4.68 -3.33 14.33
C ASN A 67 -4.31 -4.40 13.28
N GLU A 68 -3.25 -4.15 12.47
CA GLU A 68 -2.73 -5.01 11.40
C GLU A 68 -3.49 -4.96 10.06
N PHE A 69 -4.73 -4.46 10.01
CA PHE A 69 -5.50 -4.24 8.79
C PHE A 69 -5.42 -2.78 8.32
N ASN A 70 -5.79 -2.53 7.07
CA ASN A 70 -5.74 -1.19 6.51
C ASN A 70 -7.12 -0.52 6.45
N VAL A 71 -8.19 -1.24 6.72
CA VAL A 71 -9.53 -0.73 7.04
C VAL A 71 -9.99 -1.28 8.38
N SER A 72 -10.88 -0.56 9.08
CA SER A 72 -11.26 -0.89 10.45
C SER A 72 -12.10 -2.16 10.56
N CYS A 73 -13.07 -2.33 9.67
CA CYS A 73 -13.99 -3.47 9.66
C CYS A 73 -14.11 -4.06 8.26
N ASN A 74 -14.62 -5.29 8.18
CA ASN A 74 -14.92 -5.93 6.91
C ASN A 74 -15.92 -5.09 6.10
N GLY A 75 -15.55 -4.74 4.86
CA GLY A 75 -16.36 -3.91 3.97
C GLY A 75 -16.28 -2.41 4.19
N ASP A 76 -15.51 -1.93 5.16
CA ASP A 76 -15.33 -0.49 5.39
C ASP A 76 -14.54 0.19 4.27
N ASN A 77 -14.73 1.51 4.17
CA ASN A 77 -14.08 2.37 3.18
C ASN A 77 -13.24 3.49 3.81
N ASN A 78 -12.56 3.21 4.90
CA ASN A 78 -11.73 4.17 5.63
C ASN A 78 -10.21 3.96 5.43
N GLY A 79 -9.85 3.13 4.48
CA GLY A 79 -8.47 2.91 4.06
C GLY A 79 -7.84 4.14 3.42
N SER A 80 -6.52 4.29 3.56
CA SER A 80 -5.74 5.34 2.91
C SER A 80 -4.38 4.85 2.45
N ILE A 81 -3.87 5.49 1.40
CA ILE A 81 -2.51 5.33 0.88
C ILE A 81 -1.93 6.73 0.74
N ASP A 82 -0.77 6.95 1.34
CA ASP A 82 0.07 8.13 1.20
C ASP A 82 1.34 7.68 0.46
N ILE A 83 1.67 8.33 -0.66
CA ILE A 83 2.86 8.01 -1.44
C ILE A 83 3.80 9.21 -1.51
N THR A 84 5.09 8.91 -1.65
CA THR A 84 6.11 9.90 -1.97
C THR A 84 6.92 9.42 -3.16
N VAL A 85 6.98 10.24 -4.21
CA VAL A 85 7.78 9.98 -5.42
C VAL A 85 9.05 10.81 -5.38
N ASN A 86 10.18 10.19 -5.70
CA ASN A 86 11.48 10.87 -5.81
C ASN A 86 12.17 10.48 -7.11
N GLY A 87 13.10 11.33 -7.58
CA GLY A 87 13.87 11.12 -8.80
C GLY A 87 13.13 11.54 -10.06
N GLY A 88 13.60 11.11 -11.24
CA GLY A 88 13.12 11.61 -12.52
C GLY A 88 13.47 13.07 -12.75
N TYR A 89 12.79 13.71 -13.69
CA TYR A 89 12.96 15.13 -14.01
C TYR A 89 11.65 15.88 -13.83
N LEU A 90 11.69 16.91 -12.99
CA LEU A 90 10.61 17.90 -12.86
C LEU A 90 11.09 19.25 -13.34
N ASP A 91 10.33 19.87 -14.23
CA ASP A 91 10.54 21.26 -14.59
C ASP A 91 10.10 22.17 -13.43
N SER A 92 10.66 23.39 -13.33
CA SER A 92 10.58 24.29 -12.17
C SER A 92 9.17 24.68 -11.70
N ASN A 93 8.12 24.34 -12.45
CA ASN A 93 6.72 24.60 -12.11
C ASN A 93 5.81 23.36 -12.32
N THR A 94 6.37 22.16 -12.43
CA THR A 94 5.61 20.95 -12.68
C THR A 94 5.75 19.96 -11.51
N ALA A 95 4.72 19.16 -11.33
CA ALA A 95 4.71 18.04 -10.40
C ALA A 95 4.61 16.73 -11.19
N TYR A 96 4.79 15.59 -10.51
CA TYR A 96 4.46 14.30 -11.10
C TYR A 96 2.96 14.24 -11.45
N THR A 97 2.65 13.49 -12.49
CA THR A 97 1.28 13.12 -12.79
C THR A 97 1.02 11.71 -12.34
N TYR A 98 -0.18 11.47 -11.82
CA TYR A 98 -0.56 10.19 -11.25
C TYR A 98 -1.69 9.57 -12.05
N SER A 99 -1.67 8.25 -12.16
CA SER A 99 -2.77 7.45 -12.69
C SER A 99 -2.97 6.23 -11.82
N TRP A 100 -4.09 6.20 -11.09
CA TRP A 100 -4.45 5.09 -10.22
C TRP A 100 -5.49 4.19 -10.90
N THR A 101 -5.34 2.90 -10.67
CA THR A 101 -6.32 1.87 -11.03
C THR A 101 -6.47 0.88 -9.88
N THR A 102 -7.59 0.17 -9.85
CA THR A 102 -7.79 -0.92 -8.88
C THR A 102 -8.45 -2.11 -9.56
N ASN A 103 -8.20 -3.30 -9.06
CA ASN A 103 -8.78 -4.53 -9.59
C ASN A 103 -10.05 -4.95 -8.82
N ASN A 104 -10.08 -4.77 -7.50
CA ASN A 104 -11.16 -5.23 -6.62
C ASN A 104 -11.46 -4.27 -5.47
N GLY A 105 -10.84 -3.10 -5.44
CA GLY A 105 -11.13 -2.04 -4.47
C GLY A 105 -12.05 -0.95 -5.02
N SER A 106 -12.30 0.06 -4.22
CA SER A 106 -13.08 1.26 -4.60
C SER A 106 -12.56 2.52 -3.88
N GLY A 107 -13.13 3.68 -4.16
CA GLY A 107 -12.82 4.95 -3.51
C GLY A 107 -11.71 5.77 -4.17
N LEU A 108 -11.17 5.34 -5.32
CA LEU A 108 -10.07 6.04 -5.99
C LEU A 108 -10.43 7.44 -6.50
N ASN A 109 -9.47 8.36 -6.31
CA ASN A 109 -9.34 9.62 -7.04
C ASN A 109 -8.15 9.49 -8.01
N PRO A 110 -8.37 9.14 -9.30
CA PRO A 110 -7.32 8.59 -10.17
C PRO A 110 -6.10 9.47 -10.40
N ASN A 111 -6.23 10.78 -10.22
CA ASN A 111 -5.18 11.76 -10.53
C ASN A 111 -4.54 12.37 -9.27
N ASN A 112 -4.99 12.01 -8.07
CA ASN A 112 -4.41 12.50 -6.84
C ASN A 112 -3.13 11.72 -6.50
N GLU A 113 -2.19 12.37 -5.82
CA GLU A 113 -1.02 11.69 -5.26
C GLU A 113 -1.44 10.67 -4.22
N ASP A 114 -2.13 11.14 -3.19
CA ASP A 114 -2.61 10.33 -2.08
C ASP A 114 -4.06 9.91 -2.24
N GLN A 115 -4.42 8.80 -1.60
CA GLN A 115 -5.74 8.22 -1.68
C GLN A 115 -6.33 8.06 -0.27
N THR A 116 -7.64 8.32 -0.15
CA THR A 116 -8.42 8.13 1.08
C THR A 116 -9.80 7.59 0.75
N GLY A 117 -10.46 7.00 1.74
CA GLY A 117 -11.79 6.43 1.52
C GLY A 117 -11.75 5.13 0.71
N LEU A 118 -10.66 4.37 0.84
CA LEU A 118 -10.45 3.13 0.12
C LEU A 118 -11.08 1.95 0.84
N THR A 119 -11.66 1.03 0.07
CA THR A 119 -12.01 -0.33 0.54
C THR A 119 -10.79 -1.25 0.43
N ALA A 120 -10.87 -2.45 1.00
CA ALA A 120 -9.87 -3.49 0.76
C ALA A 120 -9.75 -3.81 -0.74
N GLY A 121 -8.51 -4.08 -1.19
CA GLY A 121 -8.23 -4.36 -2.58
C GLY A 121 -6.80 -4.06 -2.98
N THR A 122 -6.47 -4.33 -4.24
CA THR A 122 -5.17 -4.03 -4.84
C THR A 122 -5.27 -2.76 -5.69
N TYR A 123 -4.41 -1.82 -5.39
CA TYR A 123 -4.33 -0.51 -6.03
C TYR A 123 -3.00 -0.38 -6.77
N THR A 124 -3.04 0.09 -8.00
CA THR A 124 -1.86 0.30 -8.83
C THR A 124 -1.72 1.77 -9.14
N VAL A 125 -0.58 2.36 -8.80
CA VAL A 125 -0.22 3.73 -9.18
C VAL A 125 0.84 3.71 -10.26
N VAL A 126 0.67 4.59 -11.25
CA VAL A 126 1.68 5.01 -12.21
C VAL A 126 1.98 6.47 -11.96
N ALA A 127 3.20 6.78 -11.54
CA ALA A 127 3.70 8.15 -11.44
C ALA A 127 4.58 8.47 -12.63
N THR A 128 4.39 9.62 -13.26
CA THR A 128 5.10 10.04 -14.48
C THR A 128 5.71 11.43 -14.27
N ASP A 129 6.97 11.58 -14.65
CA ASP A 129 7.69 12.84 -14.62
C ASP A 129 7.41 13.72 -15.84
N THR A 130 8.02 14.93 -15.90
CA THR A 130 7.83 15.89 -16.99
C THR A 130 8.38 15.39 -18.33
N ASN A 131 9.37 14.51 -18.32
CA ASN A 131 9.96 13.92 -19.52
C ASN A 131 9.18 12.69 -20.03
N GLY A 132 8.13 12.25 -19.31
CA GLY A 132 7.36 11.07 -19.63
C GLY A 132 7.96 9.76 -19.12
N CYS A 133 9.01 9.82 -18.27
CA CYS A 133 9.49 8.63 -17.57
C CYS A 133 8.50 8.26 -16.48
N SER A 134 8.22 6.97 -16.30
CA SER A 134 7.22 6.52 -15.34
C SER A 134 7.71 5.38 -14.47
N ILE A 135 7.11 5.30 -13.28
CA ILE A 135 7.29 4.19 -12.34
C ILE A 135 5.91 3.68 -11.90
N THR A 136 5.82 2.39 -11.68
CA THR A 136 4.57 1.72 -11.27
C THR A 136 4.77 1.00 -9.94
N GLN A 137 3.78 1.11 -9.04
CA GLN A 137 3.74 0.35 -7.79
C GLN A 137 2.34 -0.21 -7.54
N ASN A 138 2.30 -1.46 -7.04
CA ASN A 138 1.08 -2.10 -6.54
C ASN A 138 1.07 -2.01 -5.01
N ILE A 139 -0.07 -1.65 -4.45
CA ILE A 139 -0.28 -1.48 -3.01
C ILE A 139 -1.56 -2.22 -2.64
N GLU A 140 -1.50 -3.08 -1.63
CA GLU A 140 -2.64 -3.82 -1.13
C GLU A 140 -3.19 -3.15 0.12
N ILE A 141 -4.51 -2.94 0.17
CA ILE A 141 -5.30 -2.56 1.34
C ILE A 141 -6.01 -3.81 1.82
N THR A 142 -5.78 -4.16 3.08
CA THR A 142 -6.34 -5.37 3.71
C THR A 142 -7.49 -5.02 4.65
N GLU A 143 -8.42 -5.96 4.83
CA GLU A 143 -9.53 -5.89 5.78
C GLU A 143 -9.57 -7.12 6.69
N PRO A 144 -10.14 -7.03 7.90
CA PRO A 144 -10.41 -8.19 8.72
C PRO A 144 -11.53 -9.05 8.11
N ASP A 145 -11.60 -10.31 8.50
CA ASP A 145 -12.75 -11.16 8.20
C ASP A 145 -14.01 -10.61 8.90
N SER A 146 -15.19 -10.91 8.37
CA SER A 146 -16.46 -10.57 9.03
C SER A 146 -16.54 -11.23 10.40
N LEU A 147 -17.11 -10.51 11.39
CA LEU A 147 -17.43 -11.09 12.69
C LEU A 147 -18.48 -12.19 12.52
N VAL A 148 -18.21 -13.34 13.13
CA VAL A 148 -19.09 -14.50 13.15
C VAL A 148 -19.20 -14.99 14.58
N ILE A 149 -20.42 -15.29 15.02
CA ILE A 149 -20.74 -15.90 16.32
C ILE A 149 -21.21 -17.33 16.06
N SER A 150 -20.69 -18.28 16.81
CA SER A 150 -21.29 -19.61 17.00
C SER A 150 -21.67 -19.77 18.46
N GLU A 151 -22.75 -20.47 18.72
CA GLU A 151 -23.32 -20.60 20.07
C GLU A 151 -23.63 -22.07 20.41
N ILE A 152 -23.47 -22.40 21.67
CA ILE A 152 -23.96 -23.62 22.28
C ILE A 152 -24.83 -23.23 23.48
N ILE A 153 -26.09 -23.64 23.48
CA ILE A 153 -27.04 -23.39 24.57
C ILE A 153 -27.26 -24.69 25.36
N SER A 154 -27.43 -24.58 26.67
CA SER A 154 -27.79 -25.74 27.51
C SER A 154 -29.01 -26.49 26.97
N ASP A 155 -28.98 -27.83 27.05
CA ASP A 155 -30.07 -28.70 26.58
C ASP A 155 -30.41 -29.74 27.67
N TYR A 156 -31.60 -29.68 28.15
CA TYR A 156 -32.22 -30.60 29.10
C TYR A 156 -33.39 -31.35 28.42
N ASN A 157 -33.08 -32.27 27.52
CA ASN A 157 -34.03 -33.02 26.72
C ASN A 157 -34.96 -32.14 25.82
N GLY A 158 -34.39 -31.13 25.18
CA GLY A 158 -35.09 -30.25 24.26
C GLY A 158 -35.62 -28.97 24.92
N PHE A 159 -35.16 -28.67 26.13
CA PHE A 159 -35.40 -27.41 26.84
C PHE A 159 -34.05 -26.83 27.32
N GLU A 160 -33.90 -25.56 27.33
CA GLU A 160 -32.68 -24.86 27.74
C GLU A 160 -32.56 -24.72 29.27
N ILE A 161 -33.65 -24.92 30.01
CA ILE A 161 -33.76 -24.90 31.49
C ILE A 161 -34.34 -26.25 31.95
N SER A 162 -33.78 -26.83 33.03
CA SER A 162 -34.15 -28.17 33.49
C SER A 162 -35.59 -28.29 33.99
N GLU A 163 -36.09 -27.28 34.71
CA GLU A 163 -37.44 -27.20 35.25
C GLU A 163 -37.98 -25.75 35.27
N ALA A 164 -39.27 -25.60 35.28
CA ALA A 164 -39.90 -24.28 35.30
C ALA A 164 -39.51 -23.49 36.55
N GLY A 165 -38.85 -22.33 36.37
CA GLY A 165 -38.39 -21.45 37.42
C GLY A 165 -36.94 -21.64 37.88
N GLU A 166 -36.26 -22.66 37.36
CA GLU A 166 -34.82 -22.86 37.62
C GLU A 166 -33.95 -21.81 36.87
N ASN A 167 -32.69 -21.67 37.32
CA ASN A 167 -31.70 -20.77 36.81
C ASN A 167 -30.40 -21.51 36.44
N ASP A 168 -30.52 -22.60 35.71
CA ASP A 168 -29.43 -23.48 35.31
C ASP A 168 -29.10 -23.43 33.81
N GLY A 169 -29.68 -22.44 33.10
CA GLY A 169 -29.38 -22.21 31.70
C GLY A 169 -27.97 -21.65 31.49
N SER A 170 -27.40 -21.99 30.34
CA SER A 170 -26.12 -21.48 29.90
C SER A 170 -26.10 -21.19 28.41
N ILE A 171 -25.31 -20.20 28.04
CA ILE A 171 -24.99 -19.83 26.67
C ILE A 171 -23.46 -19.72 26.58
N ASP A 172 -22.84 -20.56 25.76
CA ASP A 172 -21.43 -20.56 25.43
C ASP A 172 -21.32 -20.02 24.02
N ILE A 173 -20.60 -18.92 23.81
CA ILE A 173 -20.38 -18.32 22.47
C ILE A 173 -18.91 -18.40 22.09
N THR A 174 -18.68 -18.57 20.80
CA THR A 174 -17.35 -18.43 20.20
C THR A 174 -17.41 -17.39 19.11
N VAL A 175 -16.55 -16.37 19.21
CA VAL A 175 -16.43 -15.28 18.25
C VAL A 175 -15.22 -15.49 17.37
N SER A 176 -15.37 -15.24 16.07
CA SER A 176 -14.29 -15.27 15.10
C SER A 176 -14.42 -14.12 14.10
N GLY A 177 -13.32 -13.77 13.40
CA GLY A 177 -13.28 -12.63 12.50
C GLY A 177 -13.07 -11.32 13.22
N GLY A 178 -13.25 -10.19 12.53
CA GLY A 178 -12.92 -8.86 13.06
C GLY A 178 -11.45 -8.71 13.46
N SER A 179 -11.18 -7.71 14.28
CA SER A 179 -9.88 -7.50 14.92
C SER A 179 -9.93 -8.04 16.35
N SER A 180 -8.94 -8.83 16.76
CA SER A 180 -8.91 -9.47 18.08
C SER A 180 -9.06 -8.50 19.26
N ASN A 181 -9.48 -9.04 20.42
CA ASN A 181 -9.95 -8.39 21.64
C ASN A 181 -11.38 -7.87 21.50
N TYR A 182 -12.31 -8.79 21.73
CA TYR A 182 -13.74 -8.50 21.72
C TYR A 182 -14.20 -7.98 23.08
N THR A 183 -15.22 -7.12 23.04
CA THR A 183 -15.99 -6.71 24.19
C THR A 183 -17.44 -7.16 24.02
N TYR A 184 -18.08 -7.52 25.13
CA TYR A 184 -19.41 -8.08 25.17
C TYR A 184 -20.35 -7.17 25.96
N GLU A 185 -21.57 -6.98 25.47
CA GLU A 185 -22.63 -6.28 26.19
C GLU A 185 -23.93 -7.08 26.06
N TRP A 186 -24.26 -7.82 27.11
CA TRP A 186 -25.46 -8.63 27.17
C TRP A 186 -26.64 -7.86 27.74
N SER A 187 -27.83 -8.15 27.23
CA SER A 187 -29.10 -7.60 27.68
C SER A 187 -30.20 -8.64 27.63
N THR A 188 -31.27 -8.44 28.42
CA THR A 188 -32.48 -9.28 28.41
C THR A 188 -33.68 -8.41 28.77
N GLN A 189 -34.87 -8.78 28.25
CA GLN A 189 -36.13 -8.12 28.58
C GLN A 189 -36.93 -8.92 29.61
N ASN A 190 -36.79 -10.24 29.70
CA ASN A 190 -37.65 -11.14 30.44
C ASN A 190 -36.90 -12.26 31.15
N GLY A 191 -35.56 -12.33 31.02
CA GLY A 191 -34.71 -13.27 31.75
C GLY A 191 -33.96 -12.63 32.91
N SER A 192 -33.08 -13.41 33.56
CA SER A 192 -32.16 -12.94 34.60
C SER A 192 -30.90 -13.81 34.65
N GLY A 193 -29.92 -13.43 35.48
CA GLY A 193 -28.68 -14.17 35.68
C GLY A 193 -27.50 -13.68 34.86
N LEU A 194 -27.65 -12.60 34.07
CA LEU A 194 -26.59 -12.10 33.17
C LEU A 194 -25.35 -11.59 33.90
N SER A 195 -24.20 -11.97 33.37
CA SER A 195 -22.89 -11.33 33.56
C SER A 195 -22.60 -10.46 32.35
N ILE A 196 -23.03 -9.19 32.38
CA ILE A 196 -23.21 -8.34 31.19
C ILE A 196 -21.97 -8.16 30.29
N ASN A 197 -20.76 -8.34 30.81
CA ASN A 197 -19.49 -8.18 30.07
C ASN A 197 -18.72 -9.48 29.87
N SER A 198 -19.30 -10.63 30.25
CA SER A 198 -18.65 -11.93 30.06
C SER A 198 -18.92 -12.47 28.67
N GLU A 199 -17.99 -13.20 28.09
CA GLU A 199 -18.19 -13.93 26.82
C GLU A 199 -19.34 -14.91 26.98
N ASP A 200 -19.18 -15.86 27.91
CA ASP A 200 -20.16 -16.90 28.19
C ASP A 200 -21.07 -16.52 29.35
N GLN A 201 -22.25 -17.12 29.35
CA GLN A 201 -23.26 -16.93 30.35
C GLN A 201 -23.64 -18.26 31.03
N SER A 202 -23.92 -18.22 32.32
CA SER A 202 -24.43 -19.34 33.10
C SER A 202 -25.36 -18.85 34.21
N GLY A 203 -26.17 -19.77 34.74
CA GLY A 203 -27.12 -19.40 35.78
C GLY A 203 -28.30 -18.59 35.25
N LEU A 204 -28.67 -18.80 34.00
CA LEU A 204 -29.74 -18.07 33.33
C LEU A 204 -31.10 -18.69 33.63
N THR A 205 -32.13 -17.82 33.80
CA THR A 205 -33.53 -18.25 33.78
C THR A 205 -34.04 -18.32 32.34
N ALA A 206 -35.20 -18.92 32.13
CA ALA A 206 -35.89 -18.88 30.85
C ALA A 206 -36.11 -17.40 30.43
N GLY A 207 -35.78 -17.03 29.17
CA GLY A 207 -35.91 -15.70 28.64
C GLY A 207 -35.21 -15.49 27.33
N ASP A 208 -35.37 -14.29 26.75
CA ASP A 208 -34.69 -13.86 25.54
C ASP A 208 -33.43 -13.08 25.91
N TYR A 209 -32.30 -13.43 25.34
CA TYR A 209 -31.01 -12.82 25.61
C TYR A 209 -30.40 -12.30 24.31
N THR A 210 -29.78 -11.14 24.37
CA THR A 210 -29.13 -10.48 23.24
C THR A 210 -27.73 -10.07 23.64
N VAL A 211 -26.75 -10.34 22.82
CA VAL A 211 -25.37 -9.86 22.97
C VAL A 211 -25.01 -8.90 21.84
N LEU A 212 -24.38 -7.79 22.18
CA LEU A 212 -23.65 -6.95 21.28
C LEU A 212 -22.17 -7.27 21.48
N ILE A 213 -21.49 -7.60 20.38
CA ILE A 213 -20.06 -7.87 20.37
C ILE A 213 -19.38 -6.80 19.52
N THR A 214 -18.36 -6.20 20.10
CA THR A 214 -17.57 -5.17 19.44
C THR A 214 -16.10 -5.61 19.45
N ASP A 215 -15.44 -5.53 18.30
CA ASP A 215 -14.01 -5.80 18.18
C ASP A 215 -13.17 -4.58 18.58
N SER A 216 -11.84 -4.69 18.51
CA SER A 216 -10.93 -3.61 18.93
C SER A 216 -10.88 -2.41 17.98
N ASN A 217 -11.54 -2.46 16.83
CA ASN A 217 -11.63 -1.36 15.87
C ASN A 217 -12.99 -0.63 15.91
N ASN A 218 -13.95 -1.07 16.75
CA ASN A 218 -15.33 -0.60 16.95
C ASN A 218 -16.23 -0.84 15.75
#